data_a04edcf51f3359e883ccf1973f4b4a4b
#
_entry.id   a04edcf51f3359e883ccf1973f4b4a4b
#
_cell.length_a   1.000
_cell.length_b   1.000
_cell.length_c   1.000
_cell.angle_alpha   90.00
_cell.angle_beta   90.00
_cell.angle_gamma   90.00
#
_symmetry.space_group_name_H-M   'P 1'
#
loop_
_entity.id
_entity.type
_entity.pdbx_description
1 polymer ?
#
loop_
_entity_poly.entity_id
_entity_poly.type
_entity_poly.pdbx_seq_one_letter_code
_entity_poly.pdbx_strand_id
1 'polypeptide(L)'
;MIKLKDIEKLMNRGNYEINVPFKQIERTLKDFEEEYGLEINPDYQRGNVWNEEQQIAYVEFILRGGKSANVIYFNCPEFSMGSCERIENFDKLPMQCLDGLQRLTAIRKFLNNELPIFNGNYLNDFEDKESILRLRPIKFNVNNLQTRRDIIKWYIDYNSAGTYHSKEEIERVKKLLEECK
;
A
#
# COMPACT_ATOMS: atom_id res chain seq x y z
N MET A 1 -26.98 24.92 -5.64
CA MET A 1 -26.88 23.86 -4.60
C MET A 1 -26.02 22.74 -5.16
N ILE A 2 -24.97 22.35 -4.46
CA ILE A 2 -24.09 21.23 -4.85
C ILE A 2 -24.79 19.92 -4.46
N LYS A 3 -24.81 18.95 -5.35
CA LYS A 3 -25.35 17.60 -5.08
C LYS A 3 -24.22 16.64 -4.75
N LEU A 4 -24.49 15.64 -3.93
CA LEU A 4 -23.48 14.60 -3.58
C LEU A 4 -22.86 13.94 -4.82
N LYS A 5 -23.62 13.79 -5.91
CA LYS A 5 -23.12 13.24 -7.18
C LYS A 5 -22.11 14.14 -7.90
N ASP A 6 -22.09 15.45 -7.57
CA ASP A 6 -21.19 16.43 -8.18
C ASP A 6 -19.85 16.51 -7.43
N ILE A 7 -19.73 15.79 -6.28
CA ILE A 7 -18.48 15.68 -5.53
C ILE A 7 -17.62 14.60 -6.19
N GLU A 8 -16.41 14.99 -6.58
CA GLU A 8 -15.42 14.06 -7.12
C GLU A 8 -15.07 13.00 -6.08
N LYS A 9 -15.08 11.74 -6.48
CA LYS A 9 -14.77 10.62 -5.60
C LYS A 9 -13.29 10.38 -5.59
N LEU A 10 -12.74 10.14 -4.40
CA LEU A 10 -11.34 9.78 -4.22
C LEU A 10 -10.99 8.43 -4.87
N MET A 11 -11.95 7.50 -4.92
CA MET A 11 -11.77 6.15 -5.45
C MET A 11 -12.76 5.87 -6.57
N ASN A 12 -12.33 5.20 -7.63
CA ASN A 12 -13.20 4.80 -8.72
C ASN A 12 -14.15 3.64 -8.34
N ARG A 13 -15.20 3.45 -9.14
CA ARG A 13 -16.00 2.22 -9.11
C ARG A 13 -15.11 1.07 -9.63
N GLY A 14 -15.13 -0.07 -8.99
CA GLY A 14 -14.29 -1.22 -9.36
C GLY A 14 -13.05 -1.39 -8.47
N ASN A 15 -13.00 -0.60 -7.41
CA ASN A 15 -12.07 -0.78 -6.33
C ASN A 15 -12.14 -2.22 -5.78
N TYR A 16 -11.04 -2.95 -5.87
CA TYR A 16 -10.92 -4.31 -5.39
C TYR A 16 -10.29 -4.34 -4.00
N GLU A 17 -10.89 -5.07 -3.09
CA GLU A 17 -10.43 -5.17 -1.72
C GLU A 17 -10.36 -6.63 -1.27
N ILE A 18 -9.21 -7.06 -0.77
CA ILE A 18 -8.96 -8.43 -0.30
C ILE A 18 -8.21 -8.44 1.03
N ASN A 19 -8.63 -9.33 1.93
CA ASN A 19 -7.87 -9.63 3.14
C ASN A 19 -6.77 -10.64 2.85
N VAL A 20 -5.52 -10.27 3.05
CA VAL A 20 -4.33 -11.06 2.73
C VAL A 20 -3.79 -11.71 3.99
N PRO A 21 -3.69 -13.06 4.08
CA PRO A 21 -2.98 -13.72 5.16
C PRO A 21 -1.49 -13.38 5.15
N PHE A 22 -0.88 -13.27 6.31
CA PHE A 22 0.55 -12.98 6.41
C PHE A 22 1.42 -13.89 5.54
N LYS A 23 1.15 -15.20 5.56
CA LYS A 23 1.89 -16.18 4.74
C LYS A 23 1.78 -15.98 3.22
N GLN A 24 0.81 -15.18 2.75
CA GLN A 24 0.58 -14.96 1.32
C GLN A 24 1.09 -13.60 0.85
N ILE A 25 1.51 -12.71 1.76
CA ILE A 25 1.91 -11.35 1.40
C ILE A 25 3.02 -11.36 0.34
N GLU A 26 4.13 -12.06 0.61
CA GLU A 26 5.27 -12.09 -0.33
C GLU A 26 4.89 -12.69 -1.68
N ARG A 27 4.11 -13.76 -1.67
CA ARG A 27 3.63 -14.36 -2.92
C ARG A 27 2.74 -13.40 -3.70
N THR A 28 1.79 -12.76 -3.02
CA THR A 28 0.88 -11.80 -3.68
C THR A 28 1.66 -10.61 -4.27
N LEU A 29 2.66 -10.10 -3.56
CA LEU A 29 3.49 -9.01 -4.07
C LEU A 29 4.32 -9.46 -5.28
N LYS A 30 4.83 -10.68 -5.25
CA LYS A 30 5.56 -11.27 -6.38
C LYS A 30 4.65 -11.47 -7.59
N ASP A 31 3.44 -11.99 -7.39
CA ASP A 31 2.44 -12.12 -8.44
C ASP A 31 2.11 -10.73 -9.05
N PHE A 32 1.98 -9.68 -8.21
CA PHE A 32 1.78 -8.30 -8.67
C PHE A 32 2.98 -7.74 -9.45
N GLU A 33 4.20 -8.08 -9.05
CA GLU A 33 5.42 -7.70 -9.77
C GLU A 33 5.49 -8.38 -11.15
N GLU A 34 5.26 -9.70 -11.19
CA GLU A 34 5.36 -10.50 -12.42
C GLU A 34 4.24 -10.19 -13.42
N GLU A 35 3.02 -9.91 -12.92
CA GLU A 35 1.83 -9.71 -13.79
C GLU A 35 1.64 -8.24 -14.17
N TYR A 36 1.95 -7.30 -13.27
CA TYR A 36 1.60 -5.88 -13.41
C TYR A 36 2.78 -4.93 -13.25
N GLY A 37 4.01 -5.43 -13.06
CA GLY A 37 5.21 -4.62 -12.90
C GLY A 37 5.19 -3.75 -11.63
N LEU A 38 4.82 -4.31 -10.47
CA LEU A 38 4.61 -3.56 -9.24
C LEU A 38 5.80 -2.69 -8.84
N GLU A 39 5.58 -1.39 -8.78
CA GLU A 39 6.45 -0.39 -8.14
C GLU A 39 6.01 -0.18 -6.69
N ILE A 40 6.74 -0.75 -5.74
CA ILE A 40 6.42 -0.59 -4.30
C ILE A 40 6.71 0.83 -3.81
N ASN A 41 7.73 1.48 -4.35
CA ASN A 41 8.16 2.82 -3.95
C ASN A 41 8.26 3.75 -5.16
N PRO A 42 7.14 4.18 -5.73
CA PRO A 42 7.15 5.13 -6.85
C PRO A 42 7.73 6.50 -6.43
N ASP A 43 8.18 7.26 -7.42
CA ASP A 43 8.97 8.49 -7.25
C ASP A 43 8.26 9.62 -6.47
N TYR A 44 6.95 9.63 -6.42
CA TYR A 44 6.19 10.60 -5.62
C TYR A 44 6.13 10.23 -4.13
N GLN A 45 6.50 9.01 -3.74
CA GLN A 45 6.62 8.63 -2.33
C GLN A 45 7.98 9.06 -1.74
N ARG A 46 8.04 9.11 -0.42
CA ARG A 46 9.24 9.55 0.33
C ARG A 46 10.17 8.41 0.73
N GLY A 47 9.95 7.20 0.21
CA GLY A 47 10.72 6.04 0.58
C GLY A 47 10.45 5.54 2.01
N ASN A 48 11.37 4.75 2.54
CA ASN A 48 11.22 4.14 3.85
C ASN A 48 11.74 5.08 4.95
N VAL A 49 10.84 5.64 5.75
CA VAL A 49 11.15 6.68 6.76
C VAL A 49 10.89 6.23 8.20
N TRP A 50 10.20 5.09 8.42
CA TRP A 50 9.99 4.59 9.77
C TRP A 50 11.28 4.04 10.36
N ASN A 51 11.58 4.45 11.59
CA ASN A 51 12.62 3.81 12.39
C ASN A 51 12.13 2.44 12.91
N GLU A 52 13.04 1.68 13.53
CA GLU A 52 12.75 0.34 14.02
C GLU A 52 11.67 0.33 15.10
N GLU A 53 11.69 1.30 16.02
CA GLU A 53 10.67 1.41 17.07
C GLU A 53 9.26 1.59 16.52
N GLN A 54 9.12 2.40 15.46
CA GLN A 54 7.84 2.61 14.78
C GLN A 54 7.37 1.33 14.06
N GLN A 55 8.31 0.60 13.45
CA GLN A 55 8.02 -0.68 12.79
C GLN A 55 7.56 -1.73 13.82
N ILE A 56 8.26 -1.86 14.95
CA ILE A 56 7.90 -2.75 16.06
C ILE A 56 6.51 -2.41 16.58
N ALA A 57 6.28 -1.15 16.95
CA ALA A 57 5.01 -0.69 17.50
C ALA A 57 3.83 -1.00 16.55
N TYR A 58 4.03 -0.85 15.26
CA TYR A 58 3.00 -1.16 14.27
C TYR A 58 2.69 -2.66 14.19
N VAL A 59 3.71 -3.52 14.12
CA VAL A 59 3.50 -4.98 14.05
C VAL A 59 2.85 -5.49 15.34
N GLU A 60 3.29 -5.02 16.50
CA GLU A 60 2.66 -5.35 17.77
C GLU A 60 1.19 -4.92 17.84
N PHE A 61 0.88 -3.69 17.37
CA PHE A 61 -0.48 -3.18 17.29
C PHE A 61 -1.39 -4.08 16.45
N ILE A 62 -0.92 -4.51 15.27
CA ILE A 62 -1.68 -5.39 14.38
C ILE A 62 -1.88 -6.77 15.00
N LEU A 63 -0.86 -7.35 15.64
CA LEU A 63 -0.97 -8.67 16.29
C LEU A 63 -1.88 -8.66 17.52
N ARG A 64 -2.02 -7.51 18.18
CA ARG A 64 -3.01 -7.29 19.25
C ARG A 64 -4.44 -7.10 18.73
N GLY A 65 -4.66 -7.22 17.42
CA GLY A 65 -5.98 -7.07 16.80
C GLY A 65 -6.33 -5.63 16.43
N GLY A 66 -5.35 -4.74 16.37
CA GLY A 66 -5.53 -3.37 15.90
C GLY A 66 -6.01 -3.34 14.44
N LYS A 67 -7.03 -2.54 14.14
CA LYS A 67 -7.67 -2.48 12.81
C LYS A 67 -7.45 -1.17 12.08
N SER A 68 -7.00 -0.12 12.77
CA SER A 68 -6.66 1.13 12.12
C SER A 68 -5.36 0.97 11.31
N ALA A 69 -5.26 1.65 10.18
CA ALA A 69 -4.08 1.62 9.31
C ALA A 69 -3.68 0.20 8.83
N ASN A 70 -4.64 -0.69 8.64
CA ASN A 70 -4.40 -2.05 8.14
C ASN A 70 -4.61 -2.21 6.62
N VAL A 71 -4.91 -1.13 5.91
CA VAL A 71 -5.11 -1.15 4.46
C VAL A 71 -3.84 -0.70 3.76
N ILE A 72 -3.38 -1.47 2.78
CA ILE A 72 -2.34 -1.07 1.84
C ILE A 72 -3.04 -0.74 0.52
N TYR A 73 -2.82 0.46 0.01
CA TYR A 73 -3.44 0.92 -1.22
C TYR A 73 -2.50 0.77 -2.40
N PHE A 74 -3.01 0.15 -3.44
CA PHE A 74 -2.36 0.01 -4.73
C PHE A 74 -3.20 0.67 -5.83
N ASN A 75 -2.58 0.95 -6.95
CA ASN A 75 -3.26 1.29 -8.19
C ASN A 75 -2.75 0.41 -9.32
N CYS A 76 -3.67 -0.15 -10.08
CA CYS A 76 -3.37 -0.84 -11.33
C CYS A 76 -4.46 -0.49 -12.34
N PRO A 77 -4.15 0.26 -13.41
CA PRO A 77 -5.15 0.68 -14.39
C PRO A 77 -5.93 -0.47 -15.02
N GLU A 78 -5.32 -1.64 -15.14
CA GLU A 78 -5.90 -2.81 -15.82
C GLU A 78 -6.49 -3.87 -14.90
N PHE A 79 -6.34 -3.73 -13.58
CA PHE A 79 -6.70 -4.76 -12.61
C PHE A 79 -8.16 -5.23 -12.67
N SER A 80 -9.09 -4.38 -13.10
CA SER A 80 -10.53 -4.67 -13.12
C SER A 80 -11.05 -5.21 -14.45
N MET A 81 -10.22 -5.32 -15.47
CA MET A 81 -10.66 -5.63 -16.83
C MET A 81 -10.81 -7.12 -17.12
N GLY A 82 -10.45 -8.02 -16.18
CA GLY A 82 -10.64 -9.47 -16.33
C GLY A 82 -9.88 -10.13 -17.48
N SER A 83 -9.03 -9.38 -18.15
CA SER A 83 -8.15 -9.89 -19.20
C SER A 83 -6.77 -10.13 -18.59
N CYS A 84 -6.42 -11.40 -18.42
CA CYS A 84 -5.04 -11.83 -18.16
C CYS A 84 -4.15 -11.64 -19.41
N GLU A 85 -4.31 -10.57 -20.14
CA GLU A 85 -3.34 -10.21 -21.16
C GLU A 85 -2.16 -9.57 -20.45
N ARG A 86 -1.04 -10.29 -20.39
CA ARG A 86 0.25 -9.75 -19.95
C ARG A 86 0.47 -8.42 -20.66
N ILE A 87 0.81 -7.39 -19.90
CA ILE A 87 1.20 -6.09 -20.45
C ILE A 87 2.52 -6.31 -21.21
N GLU A 88 2.43 -6.62 -22.49
CA GLU A 88 3.62 -6.74 -23.37
C GLU A 88 4.18 -5.38 -23.80
N ASN A 89 3.45 -4.29 -23.53
CA ASN A 89 3.86 -2.93 -23.89
C ASN A 89 4.05 -2.07 -22.65
N PHE A 90 5.30 -1.70 -22.38
CA PHE A 90 5.75 -0.84 -21.29
C PHE A 90 5.24 0.62 -21.33
N ASP A 91 4.40 0.99 -22.29
CA ASP A 91 3.79 2.33 -22.37
C ASP A 91 2.62 2.53 -21.41
N LYS A 92 2.21 1.47 -20.69
CA LYS A 92 1.15 1.51 -19.69
C LYS A 92 1.73 1.71 -18.30
N LEU A 93 1.02 2.47 -17.48
CA LEU A 93 1.42 2.69 -16.09
C LEU A 93 1.50 1.35 -15.35
N PRO A 94 2.63 1.04 -14.68
CA PRO A 94 2.76 -0.15 -13.87
C PRO A 94 1.82 -0.09 -12.67
N MET A 95 1.62 -1.23 -12.02
CA MET A 95 0.98 -1.24 -10.70
C MET A 95 1.85 -0.48 -9.70
N GLN A 96 1.25 0.35 -8.87
CA GLN A 96 1.96 1.18 -7.90
C GLN A 96 1.37 1.05 -6.51
N CYS A 97 2.22 0.99 -5.48
CA CYS A 97 1.77 1.17 -4.11
C CYS A 97 1.49 2.66 -3.89
N LEU A 98 0.26 3.01 -3.55
CA LEU A 98 -0.16 4.39 -3.31
C LEU A 98 0.09 4.82 -1.86
N ASP A 99 -0.23 3.93 -0.91
CA ASP A 99 -0.04 4.17 0.52
C ASP A 99 0.14 2.85 1.26
N GLY A 100 0.97 2.88 2.29
CA GLY A 100 1.24 1.74 3.16
C GLY A 100 2.64 1.13 3.02
N LEU A 101 3.55 1.76 2.27
CA LEU A 101 4.94 1.30 2.14
C LEU A 101 5.60 0.98 3.49
N GLN A 102 5.48 1.89 4.48
CA GLN A 102 6.09 1.72 5.81
C GLN A 102 5.53 0.51 6.54
N ARG A 103 4.20 0.36 6.48
CA ARG A 103 3.45 -0.75 7.09
C ARG A 103 3.84 -2.08 6.47
N LEU A 104 3.88 -2.11 5.15
CA LEU A 104 4.28 -3.29 4.39
C LEU A 104 5.72 -3.69 4.69
N THR A 105 6.64 -2.72 4.74
CA THR A 105 8.04 -2.94 5.08
C THR A 105 8.19 -3.52 6.49
N ALA A 106 7.47 -2.99 7.48
CA ALA A 106 7.52 -3.50 8.85
C ALA A 106 7.04 -4.96 8.95
N ILE A 107 5.92 -5.27 8.28
CA ILE A 107 5.38 -6.63 8.24
C ILE A 107 6.37 -7.58 7.56
N ARG A 108 6.93 -7.20 6.40
CA ARG A 108 7.90 -8.02 5.67
C ARG A 108 9.13 -8.35 6.50
N LYS A 109 9.69 -7.35 7.19
CA LYS A 109 10.82 -7.58 8.11
C LYS A 109 10.48 -8.56 9.22
N PHE A 110 9.29 -8.43 9.83
CA PHE A 110 8.83 -9.38 10.83
C PHE A 110 8.68 -10.80 10.25
N LEU A 111 8.05 -10.94 9.09
CA LEU A 111 7.87 -12.23 8.42
C LEU A 111 9.20 -12.88 8.00
N ASN A 112 10.19 -12.08 7.65
CA ASN A 112 11.54 -12.51 7.32
C ASN A 112 12.43 -12.78 8.55
N ASN A 113 11.86 -12.66 9.76
CA ASN A 113 12.61 -12.83 11.01
C ASN A 113 13.74 -11.79 11.22
N GLU A 114 13.51 -10.57 10.74
CA GLU A 114 14.44 -9.44 10.78
C GLU A 114 14.03 -8.37 11.80
N LEU A 115 12.79 -8.39 12.30
CA LEU A 115 12.23 -7.42 13.22
C LEU A 115 11.76 -8.11 14.51
N PRO A 116 12.43 -7.87 15.66
CA PRO A 116 11.99 -8.40 16.94
C PRO A 116 10.82 -7.59 17.49
N ILE A 117 9.85 -8.26 18.11
CA ILE A 117 8.66 -7.66 18.73
C ILE A 117 8.46 -8.23 20.14
N PHE A 118 7.57 -7.65 20.95
CA PHE A 118 7.23 -8.13 22.29
C PHE A 118 8.45 -8.55 23.12
N ASN A 119 9.31 -7.59 23.47
CA ASN A 119 10.53 -7.79 24.25
C ASN A 119 11.64 -8.60 23.54
N GLY A 120 11.75 -8.46 22.23
CA GLY A 120 12.86 -9.00 21.45
C GLY A 120 12.62 -10.37 20.83
N ASN A 121 11.35 -10.81 20.73
CA ASN A 121 11.03 -12.08 20.08
C ASN A 121 10.87 -11.91 18.56
N TYR A 122 11.54 -12.74 17.82
CA TYR A 122 11.36 -12.87 16.37
C TYR A 122 10.20 -13.83 16.04
N LEU A 123 9.71 -13.82 14.79
CA LEU A 123 8.63 -14.72 14.38
C LEU A 123 8.92 -16.20 14.70
N ASN A 124 10.17 -16.63 14.55
CA ASN A 124 10.57 -18.01 14.80
C ASN A 124 10.59 -18.40 16.29
N ASP A 125 10.53 -17.42 17.20
CA ASP A 125 10.49 -17.68 18.64
C ASP A 125 9.06 -17.97 19.16
N PHE A 126 8.06 -17.80 18.31
CA PHE A 126 6.66 -18.09 18.66
C PHE A 126 6.35 -19.57 18.42
N GLU A 127 5.89 -20.27 19.46
CA GLU A 127 5.47 -21.68 19.37
C GLU A 127 4.33 -21.88 18.35
N ASP A 128 3.43 -20.90 18.25
CA ASP A 128 2.26 -20.93 17.38
C ASP A 128 2.41 -20.07 16.12
N LYS A 129 3.65 -19.89 15.60
CA LYS A 129 3.93 -19.06 14.41
C LYS A 129 3.02 -19.37 13.23
N GLU A 130 2.62 -20.65 13.05
CA GLU A 130 1.69 -21.03 11.99
C GLU A 130 0.31 -20.38 12.17
N SER A 131 -0.13 -20.15 13.39
CA SER A 131 -1.36 -19.39 13.68
C SER A 131 -1.19 -17.92 13.30
N ILE A 132 -0.04 -17.31 13.64
CA ILE A 132 0.30 -15.93 13.22
C ILE A 132 0.28 -15.81 11.70
N LEU A 133 0.93 -16.73 10.98
CA LEU A 133 1.01 -16.71 9.52
C LEU A 133 -0.36 -16.85 8.83
N ARG A 134 -1.35 -17.44 9.49
CA ARG A 134 -2.73 -17.55 8.98
C ARG A 134 -3.59 -16.34 9.28
N LEU A 135 -3.16 -15.43 10.14
CA LEU A 135 -3.89 -14.20 10.38
C LEU A 135 -4.06 -13.41 9.09
N ARG A 136 -5.17 -12.70 8.99
CA ARG A 136 -5.54 -11.86 7.84
C ARG A 136 -5.79 -10.41 8.29
N PRO A 137 -4.83 -9.79 8.96
CA PRO A 137 -5.05 -8.45 9.49
C PRO A 137 -4.91 -7.36 8.46
N ILE A 138 -4.27 -7.67 7.32
CA ILE A 138 -3.95 -6.71 6.28
C ILE A 138 -4.89 -6.85 5.11
N LYS A 139 -5.28 -5.72 4.60
CA LYS A 139 -6.17 -5.57 3.47
C LYS A 139 -5.41 -4.91 2.32
N PHE A 140 -5.40 -5.53 1.16
CA PHE A 140 -4.95 -4.93 -0.07
C PHE A 140 -6.15 -4.32 -0.79
N ASN A 141 -6.05 -3.05 -1.09
CA ASN A 141 -7.04 -2.31 -1.84
C ASN A 141 -6.41 -1.87 -3.16
N VAL A 142 -6.97 -2.30 -4.28
CA VAL A 142 -6.46 -1.97 -5.61
C VAL A 142 -7.44 -1.05 -6.32
N ASN A 143 -6.98 0.15 -6.63
CA ASN A 143 -7.71 1.13 -7.41
C ASN A 143 -7.31 1.03 -8.90
N ASN A 144 -8.06 1.67 -9.79
CA ASN A 144 -7.84 1.63 -11.23
C ASN A 144 -7.78 3.03 -11.87
N LEU A 145 -7.10 3.96 -11.24
CA LEU A 145 -6.82 5.28 -11.81
C LEU A 145 -6.00 5.11 -13.10
N GLN A 146 -6.39 5.81 -14.16
CA GLN A 146 -5.89 5.57 -15.51
C GLN A 146 -4.68 6.44 -15.88
N THR A 147 -4.48 7.56 -15.20
CA THR A 147 -3.40 8.49 -15.52
C THR A 147 -2.48 8.74 -14.34
N ARG A 148 -1.21 9.03 -14.62
CA ARG A 148 -0.26 9.45 -13.59
C ARG A 148 -0.76 10.68 -12.83
N ARG A 149 -1.41 11.62 -13.53
CA ARG A 149 -2.01 12.82 -12.93
C ARG A 149 -3.06 12.47 -11.86
N ASP A 150 -3.95 11.52 -12.18
CA ASP A 150 -5.00 11.08 -11.22
C ASP A 150 -4.39 10.38 -10.02
N ILE A 151 -3.34 9.57 -10.22
CA ILE A 151 -2.60 8.90 -9.15
C ILE A 151 -1.97 9.92 -8.20
N ILE A 152 -1.26 10.91 -8.73
CA ILE A 152 -0.61 11.95 -7.92
C ILE A 152 -1.66 12.80 -7.19
N LYS A 153 -2.77 13.13 -7.86
CA LYS A 153 -3.89 13.84 -7.23
C LYS A 153 -4.47 13.04 -6.07
N TRP A 154 -4.74 11.75 -6.28
CA TRP A 154 -5.20 10.85 -5.23
C TRP A 154 -4.24 10.85 -4.03
N TYR A 155 -2.94 10.71 -4.30
CA TYR A 155 -1.91 10.71 -3.26
C TYR A 155 -1.92 11.99 -2.42
N ILE A 156 -2.02 13.16 -3.08
CA ILE A 156 -2.10 14.46 -2.40
C ILE A 156 -3.37 14.52 -1.54
N ASP A 157 -4.54 14.24 -2.12
CA ASP A 157 -5.83 14.37 -1.45
C ASP A 157 -5.91 13.43 -0.24
N TYR A 158 -5.47 12.17 -0.42
CA TYR A 158 -5.47 11.17 0.64
C TYR A 158 -4.55 11.55 1.81
N ASN A 159 -3.35 12.01 1.51
CA ASN A 159 -2.36 12.36 2.52
C ASN A 159 -2.57 13.76 3.13
N SER A 160 -3.27 14.66 2.45
CA SER A 160 -3.63 15.98 2.98
C SER A 160 -4.76 15.93 3.99
N ALA A 161 -5.61 14.92 3.94
CA ALA A 161 -6.70 14.70 4.90
C ALA A 161 -6.21 14.09 6.22
N GLY A 162 -4.97 13.56 6.26
CA GLY A 162 -4.34 12.93 7.44
C GLY A 162 -3.19 13.78 8.00
N THR A 163 -2.90 13.64 9.29
CA THR A 163 -2.00 14.52 10.06
C THR A 163 -0.49 14.22 9.90
N TYR A 164 -0.06 13.33 9.00
CA TYR A 164 1.27 12.71 9.05
C TYR A 164 2.26 13.05 7.93
N HIS A 165 1.87 13.85 6.95
CA HIS A 165 2.81 14.30 5.91
C HIS A 165 3.24 15.74 6.18
N SER A 166 4.56 16.01 6.06
CA SER A 166 5.04 17.37 6.22
C SER A 166 4.50 18.24 5.07
N LYS A 167 4.37 19.54 5.33
CA LYS A 167 3.95 20.50 4.29
C LYS A 167 4.90 20.49 3.10
N GLU A 168 6.20 20.33 3.37
CA GLU A 168 7.24 20.26 2.35
C GLU A 168 7.07 19.05 1.43
N GLU A 169 6.67 17.90 2.00
CA GLU A 169 6.39 16.68 1.24
C GLU A 169 5.22 16.89 0.27
N ILE A 170 4.12 17.41 0.78
CA ILE A 170 2.93 17.70 -0.04
C ILE A 170 3.25 18.73 -1.14
N GLU A 171 4.02 19.79 -0.83
CA GLU A 171 4.42 20.78 -1.84
C GLU A 171 5.35 20.17 -2.91
N ARG A 172 6.25 19.25 -2.55
CA ARG A 172 7.05 18.50 -3.53
C ARG A 172 6.16 17.72 -4.50
N VAL A 173 5.16 17.01 -3.98
CA VAL A 173 4.26 16.19 -4.83
C VAL A 173 3.33 17.06 -5.68
N LYS A 174 2.91 18.23 -5.20
CA LYS A 174 2.15 19.19 -6.01
C LYS A 174 2.93 19.68 -7.23
N LYS A 175 4.24 19.89 -7.10
CA LYS A 175 5.09 20.24 -8.26
C LYS A 175 5.08 19.13 -9.31
N LEU A 176 5.18 17.86 -8.90
CA LEU A 176 5.05 16.73 -9.84
C LEU A 176 3.68 16.71 -10.53
N LEU A 177 2.62 17.11 -9.83
CA LEU A 177 1.29 17.21 -10.44
C LEU A 177 1.23 18.29 -11.54
N GLU A 178 1.92 19.41 -11.36
CA GLU A 178 2.01 20.49 -12.37
C GLU A 178 2.79 20.04 -13.63
N GLU A 179 3.75 19.13 -13.47
CA GLU A 179 4.53 18.55 -14.56
C GLU A 179 3.73 17.50 -15.38
N CYS A 180 2.67 16.94 -14.83
CA CYS A 180 1.76 16.04 -15.53
C CYS A 180 0.86 16.81 -16.49
N LYS A 181 1.25 16.89 -17.78
CA LYS A 181 0.46 17.52 -18.86
C LYS A 181 -0.58 16.57 -19.43
#